data_bd33c83d5965b3c3fd6b5432ba259b3b
#
_entry.id   bd33c83d5965b3c3fd6b5432ba259b3b
#
_cell.length_a   1.000
_cell.length_b   1.000
_cell.length_c   1.000
_cell.angle_alpha   90.00
_cell.angle_beta   90.00
_cell.angle_gamma   90.00
#
_symmetry.space_group_name_H-M   'P 1'
#
loop_
_entity.id
_entity.type
_entity.pdbx_description
1 polymer ?
#
loop_
_entity_poly.entity_id
_entity_poly.type
_entity_poly.pdbx_seq_one_letter_code
_entity_poly.pdbx_strand_id
1 'polypeptide(L)'
;MHRTHLLAIAVLTALAAQAAGAETLAVHCGKLFDSASGRMTGPKTIVVDGQRISKVLDGHAAVPGARSIDLAGMSCSPGFIDLHVHLSDQSSPSSYSDEFRLNVENFAYRSVGFSEKTLMAGFTTVRDLGGSIIPALRDSIDQGLIDGPRIWAAGKAIGTTG
;
A
#
# COMPACT_ATOMS: atom_id res chain seq x y z
N MET A 1 -32.25 7.91 -63.89
CA MET A 1 -31.36 8.67 -63.00
C MET A 1 -32.00 8.66 -61.61
N HIS A 2 -31.65 7.66 -60.76
CA HIS A 2 -32.16 7.54 -59.37
C HIS A 2 -31.00 7.82 -58.42
N ARG A 3 -31.09 8.92 -57.69
CA ARG A 3 -30.19 9.28 -56.63
C ARG A 3 -30.70 8.62 -55.33
N THR A 4 -30.05 7.59 -54.88
CA THR A 4 -30.24 6.97 -53.57
C THR A 4 -29.47 7.78 -52.55
N HIS A 5 -30.19 8.47 -51.63
CA HIS A 5 -29.63 9.11 -50.45
C HIS A 5 -29.38 8.02 -49.38
N LEU A 6 -28.12 7.71 -49.14
CA LEU A 6 -27.69 6.91 -47.97
C LEU A 6 -27.64 7.85 -46.74
N LEU A 7 -28.64 7.68 -45.86
CA LEU A 7 -28.61 8.26 -44.53
C LEU A 7 -27.62 7.43 -43.67
N ALA A 8 -26.47 8.01 -43.41
CA ALA A 8 -25.54 7.48 -42.41
C ALA A 8 -26.06 7.87 -41.02
N ILE A 9 -26.68 6.93 -40.32
CA ILE A 9 -26.99 7.07 -38.89
C ILE A 9 -25.71 6.84 -38.12
N ALA A 10 -25.03 7.90 -37.69
CA ALA A 10 -23.93 7.85 -36.74
C ALA A 10 -24.54 7.59 -35.35
N VAL A 11 -24.50 6.33 -34.91
CA VAL A 11 -24.80 5.99 -33.52
C VAL A 11 -23.61 6.43 -32.68
N LEU A 12 -23.73 7.59 -32.07
CA LEU A 12 -22.82 8.09 -31.06
C LEU A 12 -23.07 7.29 -29.76
N THR A 13 -22.42 6.16 -29.61
CA THR A 13 -22.32 5.48 -28.32
C THR A 13 -21.41 6.32 -27.43
N ALA A 14 -21.99 7.22 -26.66
CA ALA A 14 -21.32 7.84 -25.54
C ALA A 14 -20.99 6.71 -24.54
N LEU A 15 -19.75 6.21 -24.56
CA LEU A 15 -19.20 5.48 -23.44
C LEU A 15 -19.13 6.49 -22.28
N ALA A 16 -20.14 6.47 -21.44
CA ALA A 16 -20.04 7.03 -20.11
C ALA A 16 -19.01 6.18 -19.38
N ALA A 17 -17.74 6.58 -19.42
CA ALA A 17 -16.76 6.12 -18.46
C ALA A 17 -17.32 6.53 -17.09
N GLN A 18 -17.98 5.62 -16.40
CA GLN A 18 -18.26 5.78 -15.00
C GLN A 18 -16.89 5.91 -14.36
N ALA A 19 -16.49 7.13 -14.04
CA ALA A 19 -15.43 7.37 -13.10
C ALA A 19 -15.85 6.55 -11.86
N ALA A 20 -15.17 5.42 -11.62
CA ALA A 20 -15.33 4.70 -10.39
C ALA A 20 -14.96 5.70 -9.30
N GLY A 21 -15.98 6.34 -8.73
CA GLY A 21 -15.80 7.28 -7.65
C GLY A 21 -14.99 6.56 -6.59
N ALA A 22 -13.91 7.17 -6.11
CA ALA A 22 -13.09 6.59 -5.07
C ALA A 22 -14.03 6.17 -3.93
N GLU A 23 -13.97 4.89 -3.54
CA GLU A 23 -14.81 4.35 -2.46
C GLU A 23 -14.50 5.12 -1.18
N THR A 24 -15.54 5.62 -0.52
CA THR A 24 -15.40 6.20 0.82
C THR A 24 -15.53 5.10 1.86
N LEU A 25 -14.58 5.01 2.79
CA LEU A 25 -14.61 4.10 3.92
C LEU A 25 -14.81 4.86 5.23
N ALA A 26 -15.58 4.28 6.14
CA ALA A 26 -15.74 4.74 7.51
C ALA A 26 -15.21 3.65 8.46
N VAL A 27 -14.04 3.83 9.04
CA VAL A 27 -13.43 2.89 9.98
C VAL A 27 -13.74 3.32 11.40
N HIS A 28 -14.52 2.51 12.12
CA HIS A 28 -14.94 2.79 13.50
C HIS A 28 -13.97 2.13 14.47
N CYS A 29 -13.11 2.91 15.10
CA CYS A 29 -12.11 2.46 16.07
C CYS A 29 -12.62 2.62 17.50
N GLY A 30 -12.41 1.62 18.37
CA GLY A 30 -12.73 1.74 19.80
C GLY A 30 -11.80 2.71 20.52
N LYS A 31 -10.53 2.77 20.08
CA LYS A 31 -9.54 3.77 20.49
C LYS A 31 -8.68 4.14 19.29
N LEU A 32 -8.16 5.36 19.27
CA LEU A 32 -7.21 5.82 18.27
C LEU A 32 -5.95 6.34 18.93
N PHE A 33 -4.79 5.86 18.50
CA PHE A 33 -3.52 6.47 18.86
C PHE A 33 -3.30 7.73 18.02
N ASP A 34 -3.28 8.88 18.69
CA ASP A 34 -2.95 10.15 18.08
C ASP A 34 -1.42 10.36 18.13
N SER A 35 -0.77 10.23 16.99
CA SER A 35 0.69 10.36 16.87
C SER A 35 1.19 11.78 17.12
N ALA A 36 0.36 12.81 16.95
CA ALA A 36 0.75 14.19 17.18
C ALA A 36 0.87 14.48 18.67
N SER A 37 -0.06 13.98 19.47
CA SER A 37 -0.04 14.16 20.94
C SER A 37 0.66 13.01 21.68
N GLY A 38 0.93 11.89 21.02
CA GLY A 38 1.48 10.67 21.62
C GLY A 38 0.51 9.98 22.59
N ARG A 39 -0.79 10.18 22.45
CA ARG A 39 -1.81 9.69 23.38
C ARG A 39 -2.84 8.80 22.71
N MET A 40 -3.36 7.84 23.48
CA MET A 40 -4.57 7.14 23.11
C MET A 40 -5.78 8.02 23.36
N THR A 41 -6.62 8.17 22.35
CA THR A 41 -7.91 8.85 22.44
C THR A 41 -9.04 7.83 22.58
N GLY A 42 -10.27 8.30 22.81
CA GLY A 42 -11.48 7.47 22.84
C GLY A 42 -11.91 6.99 21.45
N PRO A 43 -13.17 6.53 21.33
CA PRO A 43 -13.72 6.08 20.05
C PRO A 43 -13.63 7.16 18.97
N LYS A 44 -13.26 6.75 17.76
CA LYS A 44 -13.15 7.63 16.58
C LYS A 44 -13.66 6.92 15.33
N THR A 45 -14.16 7.71 14.38
CA THR A 45 -14.41 7.27 13.01
C THR A 45 -13.41 7.92 12.08
N ILE A 46 -12.61 7.10 11.41
CA ILE A 46 -11.65 7.54 10.38
C ILE A 46 -12.36 7.44 9.03
N VAL A 47 -12.51 8.57 8.34
CA VAL A 47 -13.09 8.63 6.99
C VAL A 47 -11.98 8.64 5.97
N VAL A 48 -12.00 7.67 5.06
CA VAL A 48 -11.02 7.52 3.99
C VAL A 48 -11.72 7.70 2.65
N ASP A 49 -11.25 8.66 1.87
CA ASP A 49 -11.72 8.89 0.50
C ASP A 49 -10.60 8.47 -0.47
N GLY A 50 -10.82 7.36 -1.16
CA GLY A 50 -9.81 6.73 -2.00
C GLY A 50 -8.57 6.33 -1.19
N GLN A 51 -7.46 7.02 -1.38
CA GLN A 51 -6.18 6.72 -0.71
C GLN A 51 -5.83 7.72 0.41
N ARG A 52 -6.77 8.54 0.84
CA ARG A 52 -6.49 9.61 1.82
C ARG A 52 -7.47 9.60 2.98
N ILE A 53 -6.96 9.78 4.19
CA ILE A 53 -7.78 10.11 5.35
C ILE A 53 -8.28 11.53 5.15
N SER A 54 -9.60 11.69 4.99
CA SER A 54 -10.24 12.98 4.77
C SER A 54 -10.70 13.62 6.06
N LYS A 55 -11.12 12.80 7.04
CA LYS A 55 -11.62 13.27 8.34
C LYS A 55 -11.33 12.25 9.43
N VAL A 56 -11.23 12.73 10.67
CA VAL A 56 -11.29 11.95 11.90
C VAL A 56 -12.38 12.56 12.76
N LEU A 57 -13.46 11.80 13.00
CA LEU A 57 -14.63 12.23 13.72
C LEU A 57 -14.66 11.61 15.12
N ASP A 58 -15.26 12.30 16.08
CA ASP A 58 -15.45 11.78 17.43
C ASP A 58 -16.54 10.70 17.45
N GLY A 59 -16.32 9.65 18.23
CA GLY A 59 -17.25 8.54 18.38
C GLY A 59 -17.39 7.68 17.09
N HIS A 60 -18.42 6.84 17.08
CA HIS A 60 -18.78 6.04 15.92
C HIS A 60 -19.84 6.79 15.09
N ALA A 61 -19.38 7.74 14.31
CA ALA A 61 -20.22 8.60 13.49
C ALA A 61 -20.70 7.89 12.21
N ALA A 62 -21.98 8.01 11.89
CA ALA A 62 -22.49 7.54 10.60
C ALA A 62 -21.97 8.44 9.46
N VAL A 63 -21.45 7.82 8.40
CA VAL A 63 -20.98 8.51 7.19
C VAL A 63 -21.83 8.05 6.01
N PRO A 64 -22.78 8.86 5.55
CA PRO A 64 -23.70 8.48 4.47
C PRO A 64 -22.90 8.10 3.19
N GLY A 65 -23.25 6.97 2.60
CA GLY A 65 -22.62 6.48 1.36
C GLY A 65 -21.27 5.80 1.54
N ALA A 66 -20.69 5.79 2.74
CA ALA A 66 -19.45 5.09 3.01
C ALA A 66 -19.65 3.61 3.33
N ARG A 67 -18.71 2.76 2.89
CA ARG A 67 -18.61 1.38 3.40
C ARG A 67 -18.02 1.42 4.81
N SER A 68 -18.72 0.80 5.74
CA SER A 68 -18.32 0.77 7.16
C SER A 68 -17.40 -0.41 7.45
N ILE A 69 -16.34 -0.17 8.24
CA ILE A 69 -15.47 -1.19 8.83
C ILE A 69 -15.56 -1.03 10.33
N ASP A 70 -16.11 -2.04 11.00
CA ASP A 70 -16.27 -2.02 12.45
C ASP A 70 -15.05 -2.60 13.16
N LEU A 71 -14.31 -1.72 13.83
CA LEU A 71 -13.20 -2.02 14.73
C LEU A 71 -13.46 -1.44 16.13
N ALA A 72 -14.73 -1.34 16.53
CA ALA A 72 -15.12 -0.74 17.80
C ALA A 72 -14.51 -1.45 19.03
N GLY A 73 -14.23 -2.74 18.92
CA GLY A 73 -13.51 -3.49 19.96
C GLY A 73 -11.97 -3.38 19.92
N MET A 74 -11.41 -2.64 18.96
CA MET A 74 -9.97 -2.61 18.69
C MET A 74 -9.41 -1.21 18.85
N SER A 75 -8.07 -1.14 18.98
CA SER A 75 -7.33 0.12 18.91
C SER A 75 -6.75 0.28 17.52
N CYS A 76 -6.91 1.46 16.95
CA CYS A 76 -6.31 1.85 15.68
C CYS A 76 -5.06 2.71 15.94
N SER A 77 -4.08 2.62 15.07
CA SER A 77 -2.92 3.50 15.01
C SER A 77 -2.60 3.83 13.56
N PRO A 78 -1.89 4.92 13.28
CA PRO A 78 -1.20 5.07 12.01
C PRO A 78 -0.29 3.87 11.75
N GLY A 79 -0.04 3.56 10.48
CA GLY A 79 0.91 2.52 10.11
C GLY A 79 2.31 2.82 10.67
N PHE A 80 3.00 1.77 11.09
CA PHE A 80 4.35 1.90 11.62
C PHE A 80 5.35 2.22 10.51
N ILE A 81 6.43 2.89 10.92
CA ILE A 81 7.55 3.24 10.04
C ILE A 81 8.80 2.57 10.61
N ASP A 82 9.46 1.73 9.79
CA ASP A 82 10.76 1.17 10.14
C ASP A 82 11.84 1.81 9.26
N LEU A 83 12.83 2.40 9.89
CA LEU A 83 13.89 3.16 9.20
C LEU A 83 15.14 2.31 8.90
N HIS A 84 15.12 1.01 9.18
CA HIS A 84 16.25 0.12 8.91
C HIS A 84 15.77 -1.31 8.65
N VAL A 85 15.52 -1.62 7.40
CA VAL A 85 15.14 -2.98 6.97
C VAL A 85 16.00 -3.45 5.80
N HIS A 86 15.95 -4.76 5.54
CA HIS A 86 16.51 -5.44 4.37
C HIS A 86 15.47 -6.42 3.83
N LEU A 87 14.62 -5.95 2.90
CA LEU A 87 13.56 -6.78 2.32
C LEU A 87 14.04 -7.77 1.26
N SER A 88 15.32 -7.65 0.84
CA SER A 88 15.92 -8.60 -0.09
C SER A 88 16.26 -9.94 0.54
N ASP A 89 16.42 -9.97 1.86
CA ASP A 89 16.92 -11.14 2.59
C ASP A 89 16.24 -11.26 3.96
N GLN A 90 16.32 -12.44 4.54
CA GLN A 90 15.93 -12.71 5.92
C GLN A 90 16.99 -13.62 6.53
N SER A 91 17.54 -13.21 7.67
CA SER A 91 18.52 -14.01 8.40
C SER A 91 18.00 -15.44 8.66
N SER A 92 18.75 -16.41 8.20
CA SER A 92 18.46 -17.83 8.33
C SER A 92 19.74 -18.63 8.45
N PRO A 93 19.71 -19.89 8.88
CA PRO A 93 20.89 -20.76 8.90
C PRO A 93 21.53 -20.95 7.53
N SER A 94 20.79 -20.72 6.44
CA SER A 94 21.27 -20.86 5.06
C SER A 94 21.73 -19.55 4.42
N SER A 95 21.56 -18.40 5.08
CA SER A 95 21.81 -17.08 4.45
C SER A 95 23.19 -17.00 3.78
N TYR A 96 24.25 -17.44 4.47
CA TYR A 96 25.60 -17.42 3.91
C TYR A 96 25.72 -18.32 2.66
N SER A 97 25.16 -19.52 2.66
CA SER A 97 25.20 -20.41 1.51
C SER A 97 24.31 -19.97 0.37
N ASP A 98 23.23 -19.27 0.66
CA ASP A 98 22.28 -18.77 -0.31
C ASP A 98 22.93 -17.68 -1.21
N GLU A 99 23.86 -16.88 -0.69
CA GLU A 99 24.63 -15.91 -1.48
C GLU A 99 25.41 -16.54 -2.64
N PHE A 100 25.81 -17.81 -2.50
CA PHE A 100 26.58 -18.54 -3.51
C PHE A 100 25.73 -19.47 -4.38
N ARG A 101 24.50 -19.77 -3.97
CA ARG A 101 23.63 -20.75 -4.63
C ARG A 101 22.46 -20.13 -5.36
N LEU A 102 22.06 -18.96 -4.94
CA LEU A 102 20.87 -18.30 -5.47
C LEU A 102 21.26 -17.19 -6.44
N ASN A 103 20.43 -17.03 -7.45
CA ASN A 103 20.53 -15.91 -8.38
C ASN A 103 19.75 -14.69 -7.83
N VAL A 104 19.98 -13.53 -8.41
CA VAL A 104 19.31 -12.29 -8.03
C VAL A 104 17.78 -12.39 -8.13
N GLU A 105 17.28 -13.16 -9.09
CA GLU A 105 15.84 -13.39 -9.29
C GLU A 105 15.22 -14.15 -8.12
N ASN A 106 15.96 -15.08 -7.50
CA ASN A 106 15.49 -15.80 -6.33
C ASN A 106 15.26 -14.84 -5.15
N PHE A 107 16.20 -13.90 -4.94
CA PHE A 107 16.04 -12.86 -3.92
C PHE A 107 14.86 -11.93 -4.25
N ALA A 108 14.68 -11.56 -5.52
CA ALA A 108 13.55 -10.74 -5.95
C ALA A 108 12.20 -11.43 -5.64
N TYR A 109 12.04 -12.71 -5.97
CA TYR A 109 10.81 -13.42 -5.65
C TYR A 109 10.58 -13.62 -4.14
N ARG A 110 11.64 -13.88 -3.37
CA ARG A 110 11.54 -13.99 -1.90
C ARG A 110 11.13 -12.66 -1.27
N SER A 111 11.64 -11.55 -1.80
CA SER A 111 11.37 -10.21 -1.27
C SER A 111 9.89 -9.82 -1.35
N VAL A 112 9.13 -10.36 -2.30
CA VAL A 112 7.66 -10.17 -2.39
C VAL A 112 6.99 -10.66 -1.11
N GLY A 113 7.30 -11.90 -0.68
CA GLY A 113 6.73 -12.46 0.55
C GLY A 113 7.22 -11.75 1.83
N PHE A 114 8.43 -11.23 1.85
CA PHE A 114 8.93 -10.43 2.99
C PHE A 114 8.25 -9.06 3.05
N SER A 115 8.02 -8.45 1.89
CA SER A 115 7.29 -7.19 1.76
C SER A 115 5.85 -7.31 2.28
N GLU A 116 5.13 -8.33 1.83
CA GLU A 116 3.76 -8.62 2.29
C GLU A 116 3.70 -8.84 3.82
N LYS A 117 4.60 -9.68 4.36
CA LYS A 117 4.66 -9.93 5.81
C LYS A 117 4.94 -8.65 6.60
N THR A 118 5.80 -7.78 6.09
CA THR A 118 6.13 -6.50 6.71
C THR A 118 4.90 -5.59 6.74
N LEU A 119 4.18 -5.49 5.63
CA LEU A 119 2.93 -4.73 5.55
C LEU A 119 1.88 -5.30 6.51
N MET A 120 1.68 -6.62 6.53
CA MET A 120 0.69 -7.29 7.40
C MET A 120 1.04 -7.21 8.88
N ALA A 121 2.31 -7.00 9.22
CA ALA A 121 2.74 -6.69 10.58
C ALA A 121 2.46 -5.23 11.01
N GLY A 122 1.91 -4.41 10.09
CA GLY A 122 1.51 -3.03 10.36
C GLY A 122 2.54 -1.97 9.94
N PHE A 123 3.66 -2.37 9.34
CA PHE A 123 4.65 -1.43 8.81
C PHE A 123 4.24 -0.98 7.42
N THR A 124 3.74 0.24 7.31
CA THR A 124 3.25 0.81 6.04
C THR A 124 4.29 1.62 5.30
N THR A 125 5.41 1.91 5.94
CA THR A 125 6.56 2.62 5.34
C THR A 125 7.85 2.06 5.90
N VAL A 126 8.82 1.82 5.04
CA VAL A 126 10.13 1.33 5.45
C VAL A 126 11.25 2.07 4.71
N ARG A 127 12.42 2.16 5.36
CA ARG A 127 13.66 2.55 4.70
C ARG A 127 14.55 1.32 4.58
N ASP A 128 14.72 0.83 3.37
CA ASP A 128 15.60 -0.30 3.09
C ASP A 128 17.02 0.18 2.81
N LEU A 129 17.98 -0.32 3.59
CA LEU A 129 19.36 0.15 3.60
C LEU A 129 20.28 -0.63 2.68
N GLY A 130 19.78 -1.55 1.88
CA GLY A 130 20.60 -2.19 0.87
C GLY A 130 19.97 -3.43 0.26
N GLY A 131 20.25 -3.57 -1.00
CA GLY A 131 19.82 -4.68 -1.85
C GLY A 131 19.62 -4.22 -3.29
N SER A 132 20.27 -4.90 -4.22
CA SER A 132 20.22 -4.53 -5.64
C SER A 132 18.82 -4.62 -6.24
N ILE A 133 17.94 -5.46 -5.66
CA ILE A 133 16.56 -5.71 -6.15
C ILE A 133 15.54 -4.73 -5.53
N ILE A 134 15.89 -4.03 -4.47
CA ILE A 134 14.95 -3.21 -3.71
C ILE A 134 14.35 -2.05 -4.51
N PRO A 135 15.10 -1.35 -5.39
CA PRO A 135 14.49 -0.35 -6.27
C PRO A 135 13.40 -0.95 -7.18
N ALA A 136 13.60 -2.16 -7.72
CA ALA A 136 12.60 -2.82 -8.54
C ALA A 136 11.37 -3.28 -7.72
N LEU A 137 11.58 -3.75 -6.49
CA LEU A 137 10.49 -4.08 -5.57
C LEU A 137 9.64 -2.84 -5.25
N ARG A 138 10.28 -1.72 -4.88
CA ARG A 138 9.62 -0.43 -4.65
C ARG A 138 8.77 -0.02 -5.85
N ASP A 139 9.37 -0.03 -7.04
CA ASP A 139 8.69 0.41 -8.26
C ASP A 139 7.50 -0.50 -8.61
N SER A 140 7.59 -1.79 -8.31
CA SER A 140 6.49 -2.75 -8.49
C SER A 140 5.35 -2.50 -7.49
N ILE A 141 5.67 -2.15 -6.24
CA ILE A 141 4.68 -1.78 -5.23
C ILE A 141 4.00 -0.45 -5.60
N ASP A 142 4.77 0.55 -6.02
CA ASP A 142 4.25 1.87 -6.42
C ASP A 142 3.33 1.78 -7.64
N GLN A 143 3.54 0.78 -8.52
CA GLN A 143 2.67 0.48 -9.65
C GLN A 143 1.45 -0.38 -9.28
N GLY A 144 1.35 -0.85 -8.04
CA GLY A 144 0.27 -1.74 -7.60
C GLY A 144 0.34 -3.16 -8.15
N LEU A 145 1.51 -3.62 -8.58
CA LEU A 145 1.74 -4.98 -9.07
C LEU A 145 1.96 -5.96 -7.93
N ILE A 146 2.42 -5.47 -6.78
CA ILE A 146 2.76 -6.23 -5.58
C ILE A 146 2.26 -5.45 -4.37
N ASP A 147 1.70 -6.14 -3.38
CA ASP A 147 1.36 -5.56 -2.10
C ASP A 147 2.60 -5.42 -1.20
N GLY A 148 2.75 -4.25 -0.59
CA GLY A 148 3.88 -3.98 0.29
C GLY A 148 3.85 -2.59 0.90
N PRO A 149 4.77 -2.31 1.84
CA PRO A 149 4.92 -0.98 2.41
C PRO A 149 5.51 -0.01 1.38
N ARG A 150 5.34 1.29 1.59
CA ARG A 150 6.10 2.30 0.86
C ARG A 150 7.58 2.14 1.19
N ILE A 151 8.44 2.02 0.17
CA ILE A 151 9.87 1.76 0.35
C ILE A 151 10.69 2.98 -0.01
N TRP A 152 11.57 3.39 0.90
CA TRP A 152 12.67 4.30 0.63
C TRP A 152 13.93 3.43 0.45
N ALA A 153 14.34 3.24 -0.81
CA ALA A 153 15.40 2.32 -1.19
C ALA A 153 16.75 3.04 -1.27
N ALA A 154 17.73 2.58 -0.50
CA ALA A 154 19.12 3.06 -0.63
C ALA A 154 19.83 2.48 -1.87
N GLY A 155 19.35 1.33 -2.39
CA GLY A 155 20.01 0.62 -3.48
C GLY A 155 21.23 -0.18 -3.00
N LYS A 156 22.33 -0.14 -3.74
CA LYS A 156 23.55 -0.85 -3.35
C LYS A 156 24.22 -0.19 -2.15
N ALA A 157 24.64 -1.02 -1.21
CA ALA A 157 25.45 -0.55 -0.08
C ALA A 157 26.81 0.01 -0.58
N ILE A 158 27.27 1.06 0.09
CA ILE A 158 28.62 1.61 -0.11
C ILE A 158 29.49 1.08 1.02
N GLY A 159 30.50 0.31 0.66
CA GLY A 159 31.47 -0.27 1.58
C GLY A 159 32.89 0.21 1.28
N THR A 160 33.81 -0.01 2.22
CA THR A 160 35.22 0.37 2.02
C THR A 160 35.94 -0.56 1.05
N THR A 161 35.84 -1.85 1.24
CA THR A 161 36.30 -2.92 0.34
C THR A 161 35.53 -4.18 0.69
N GLY A 162 35.07 -4.90 -0.29
CA GLY A 162 34.36 -6.16 -0.09
C GLY A 162 34.80 -7.16 -1.14
#